data_65dd21def679ff839204ec88f38806da
#
_entry.id   65dd21def679ff839204ec88f38806da
#
_cell.length_a   1.000
_cell.length_b   1.000
_cell.length_c   1.000
_cell.angle_alpha   90.00
_cell.angle_beta   90.00
_cell.angle_gamma   90.00
#
_symmetry.space_group_name_H-M   'P 1'
#
loop_
_entity.id
_entity.type
_entity.pdbx_description
1 polymer ?
#
loop_
_entity_poly.entity_id
_entity_poly.type
_entity_poly.pdbx_seq_one_letter_code
_entity_poly.pdbx_strand_id
1 'polypeptide(L)'
;ASVIKNYQLELDYLDVGGGYYGIFHNAPTFDEYAEAIYESLQKQGLEKLTIIVEPGNALTAAAFSYYSRVIDTKHLPDCILLTTDGSRNDVDPFFRKERYMTEIHREKEEAEVVPLQIVAGATCLEYDQLFRLENQPELCVGDMIEYKNVGAYTLTLTPMFINYFPRVYSLSSDGMKLIRDKWTAKEYMQKSNI
;
A
#
# COMPACT_ATOMS: atom_id res chain seq x y z
N ALA A 1 15.27 18.58 21.10
CA ALA A 1 16.58 19.00 21.61
C ALA A 1 16.48 20.22 22.54
N SER A 2 15.84 21.35 22.13
CA SER A 2 15.72 22.55 22.99
C SER A 2 15.00 22.27 24.31
N VAL A 3 13.94 21.46 24.31
CA VAL A 3 13.22 21.06 25.54
C VAL A 3 14.16 20.30 26.49
N ILE A 4 14.93 19.35 26.00
CA ILE A 4 15.85 18.54 26.79
C ILE A 4 16.85 19.47 27.53
N LYS A 5 17.42 20.45 26.80
CA LYS A 5 18.36 21.40 27.37
C LYS A 5 17.71 22.36 28.34
N ASN A 6 16.60 22.97 28.01
CA ASN A 6 15.93 23.98 28.81
C ASN A 6 15.44 23.43 30.15
N TYR A 7 15.03 22.16 30.17
CA TYR A 7 14.55 21.49 31.39
C TYR A 7 15.59 20.56 32.01
N GLN A 8 16.82 20.53 31.47
CA GLN A 8 17.93 19.69 31.97
C GLN A 8 17.52 18.23 32.16
N LEU A 9 16.81 17.69 31.16
CA LEU A 9 16.33 16.31 31.24
C LEU A 9 17.49 15.34 31.04
N GLU A 10 17.62 14.38 31.94
CA GLU A 10 18.52 13.24 31.80
C GLU A 10 17.77 12.12 31.08
N LEU A 11 18.21 11.76 29.86
CA LEU A 11 17.60 10.77 29.01
C LEU A 11 18.64 9.74 28.59
N ASP A 12 18.25 8.47 28.56
CA ASP A 12 19.04 7.37 28.03
C ASP A 12 18.81 7.18 26.52
N TYR A 13 17.62 7.52 26.05
CA TYR A 13 17.21 7.36 24.65
C TYR A 13 16.29 8.48 24.20
N LEU A 14 16.22 8.64 22.90
CA LEU A 14 15.27 9.52 22.20
C LEU A 14 14.61 8.77 21.05
N ASP A 15 13.29 8.66 21.11
CA ASP A 15 12.51 8.18 19.99
C ASP A 15 12.20 9.33 19.04
N VAL A 16 12.61 9.21 17.78
CA VAL A 16 12.39 10.21 16.73
C VAL A 16 11.18 9.83 15.84
N GLY A 17 10.50 8.73 16.17
CA GLY A 17 9.29 8.28 15.50
C GLY A 17 9.50 7.70 14.12
N GLY A 18 8.44 7.79 13.30
CA GLY A 18 8.37 7.29 11.94
C GLY A 18 8.39 8.38 10.87
N GLY A 19 7.74 8.09 9.72
CA GLY A 19 7.65 9.04 8.59
C GLY A 19 8.75 8.89 7.55
N TYR A 20 9.48 7.78 7.56
CA TYR A 20 10.52 7.47 6.57
C TYR A 20 9.91 7.05 5.24
N TYR A 21 10.45 7.58 4.13
CA TYR A 21 9.98 7.35 2.75
C TYR A 21 10.97 6.48 1.99
N GLY A 22 11.04 5.19 2.27
CA GLY A 22 11.92 4.26 1.57
C GLY A 22 11.41 3.69 0.25
N ILE A 23 10.15 4.00 -0.14
CA ILE A 23 9.46 3.35 -1.26
C ILE A 23 9.41 4.17 -2.55
N PHE A 24 9.82 5.43 -2.53
CA PHE A 24 9.80 6.30 -3.69
C PHE A 24 11.19 6.37 -4.34
N HIS A 25 11.24 6.49 -5.66
CA HIS A 25 12.48 6.49 -6.44
C HIS A 25 13.53 7.52 -5.99
N ASN A 26 13.09 8.66 -5.48
CA ASN A 26 13.95 9.75 -5.00
C ASN A 26 13.84 9.94 -3.49
N ALA A 27 13.41 8.91 -2.75
CA ALA A 27 13.38 8.98 -1.28
C ALA A 27 14.80 8.91 -0.72
N PRO A 28 15.06 9.61 0.40
CA PRO A 28 16.32 9.45 1.11
C PRO A 28 16.54 8.00 1.55
N THR A 29 17.78 7.57 1.52
CA THR A 29 18.19 6.28 2.05
C THR A 29 18.16 6.27 3.59
N PHE A 30 18.21 5.09 4.19
CA PHE A 30 18.31 5.00 5.66
C PHE A 30 19.61 5.63 6.19
N ASP A 31 20.70 5.56 5.43
CA ASP A 31 21.98 6.19 5.80
C ASP A 31 21.84 7.72 5.82
N GLU A 32 21.21 8.33 4.81
CA GLU A 32 20.95 9.77 4.77
C GLU A 32 20.03 10.24 5.93
N TYR A 33 19.01 9.45 6.29
CA TYR A 33 18.21 9.73 7.48
C TYR A 33 19.03 9.65 8.76
N ALA A 34 19.85 8.60 8.90
CA ALA A 34 20.69 8.40 10.08
C ALA A 34 21.72 9.55 10.23
N GLU A 35 22.36 9.96 9.13
CA GLU A 35 23.29 11.07 9.09
C GLU A 35 22.63 12.39 9.52
N ALA A 36 21.47 12.71 8.96
CA ALA A 36 20.71 13.92 9.30
C ALA A 36 20.29 13.97 10.77
N ILE A 37 19.87 12.82 11.33
CA ILE A 37 19.54 12.68 12.74
C ILE A 37 20.79 12.89 13.59
N TYR A 38 21.90 12.20 13.28
CA TYR A 38 23.15 12.29 14.01
C TYR A 38 23.71 13.71 14.01
N GLU A 39 23.80 14.38 12.86
CA GLU A 39 24.23 15.78 12.77
C GLU A 39 23.37 16.72 13.64
N SER A 40 22.04 16.51 13.62
CA SER A 40 21.12 17.32 14.42
C SER A 40 21.35 17.14 15.91
N LEU A 41 21.64 15.92 16.35
CA LEU A 41 21.95 15.61 17.75
C LEU A 41 23.31 16.16 18.15
N GLN A 42 24.33 16.02 17.30
CA GLN A 42 25.67 16.51 17.52
C GLN A 42 25.69 18.03 17.71
N LYS A 43 24.99 18.79 16.86
CA LYS A 43 24.83 20.26 17.01
C LYS A 43 24.23 20.67 18.35
N GLN A 44 23.58 19.72 19.03
CA GLN A 44 22.96 19.95 20.34
C GLN A 44 23.71 19.30 21.49
N GLY A 45 24.82 18.57 21.23
CA GLY A 45 25.57 17.84 22.25
C GLY A 45 24.78 16.66 22.84
N LEU A 46 23.94 16.02 22.01
CA LEU A 46 23.06 14.90 22.39
C LEU A 46 23.43 13.61 21.64
N GLU A 47 24.59 13.56 20.99
CA GLU A 47 25.08 12.46 20.17
C GLU A 47 25.29 11.14 20.91
N LYS A 48 25.26 11.18 22.26
CA LYS A 48 25.41 9.99 23.11
C LYS A 48 24.08 9.26 23.38
N LEU A 49 22.94 9.87 23.05
CA LEU A 49 21.65 9.25 23.25
C LEU A 49 21.47 8.05 22.32
N THR A 50 20.87 7.00 22.86
CA THR A 50 20.36 5.90 22.02
C THR A 50 19.17 6.41 21.24
N ILE A 51 19.16 6.19 19.90
CA ILE A 51 18.07 6.61 19.03
C ILE A 51 17.16 5.43 18.73
N ILE A 52 15.88 5.64 18.95
CA ILE A 52 14.81 4.74 18.52
C ILE A 52 14.15 5.35 17.29
N VAL A 53 13.89 4.51 16.28
CA VAL A 53 13.21 4.89 15.03
C VAL A 53 12.05 3.94 14.76
N GLU A 54 10.97 4.44 14.15
CA GLU A 54 9.76 3.69 13.83
C GLU A 54 9.48 3.71 12.31
N PRO A 55 10.32 3.09 11.47
CA PRO A 55 10.31 3.29 10.01
C PRO A 55 9.06 2.75 9.27
N GLY A 56 8.25 1.91 9.89
CA GLY A 56 6.95 1.42 9.40
C GLY A 56 6.87 1.19 7.88
N ASN A 57 6.29 2.14 7.18
CA ASN A 57 6.06 2.09 5.73
C ASN A 57 7.34 1.85 4.91
N ALA A 58 8.44 2.47 5.29
CA ALA A 58 9.72 2.32 4.58
C ALA A 58 10.29 0.89 4.64
N LEU A 59 9.93 0.09 5.65
CA LEU A 59 10.37 -1.31 5.76
C LEU A 59 9.41 -2.28 5.06
N THR A 60 8.10 -2.08 5.19
CA THR A 60 7.12 -3.12 4.86
C THR A 60 6.40 -2.91 3.54
N ALA A 61 6.29 -1.67 3.06
CA ALA A 61 5.48 -1.37 1.86
C ALA A 61 5.99 -2.11 0.63
N ALA A 62 7.30 -2.05 0.36
CA ALA A 62 7.91 -2.64 -0.83
C ALA A 62 7.93 -4.19 -0.83
N ALA A 63 7.63 -4.82 0.31
CA ALA A 63 7.62 -6.27 0.43
C ALA A 63 6.41 -6.93 -0.25
N PHE A 64 5.36 -6.16 -0.61
CA PHE A 64 4.14 -6.70 -1.17
C PHE A 64 3.66 -5.91 -2.39
N SER A 65 3.19 -6.66 -3.38
CA SER A 65 2.29 -6.18 -4.43
C SER A 65 0.90 -6.82 -4.25
N TYR A 66 -0.13 -6.09 -4.65
CA TYR A 66 -1.49 -6.59 -4.70
C TYR A 66 -1.95 -6.65 -6.16
N TYR A 67 -2.61 -7.74 -6.53
CA TYR A 67 -3.12 -7.95 -7.88
C TYR A 67 -4.64 -8.01 -7.85
N SER A 68 -5.28 -7.22 -8.69
CA SER A 68 -6.72 -7.32 -8.95
C SER A 68 -6.98 -7.50 -10.45
N ARG A 69 -8.07 -8.17 -10.77
CA ARG A 69 -8.48 -8.45 -12.14
C ARG A 69 -9.71 -7.62 -12.49
N VAL A 70 -9.76 -7.07 -13.67
CA VAL A 70 -10.99 -6.46 -14.23
C VAL A 70 -12.01 -7.57 -14.47
N ILE A 71 -13.17 -7.46 -13.82
CA ILE A 71 -14.26 -8.45 -13.88
C ILE A 71 -15.48 -7.94 -14.63
N ASP A 72 -15.61 -6.62 -14.78
CA ASP A 72 -16.72 -6.01 -15.54
C ASP A 72 -16.30 -4.66 -16.11
N THR A 73 -16.88 -4.29 -17.27
CA THR A 73 -16.67 -3.00 -17.92
C THR A 73 -18.02 -2.42 -18.32
N LYS A 74 -18.24 -1.14 -17.98
CA LYS A 74 -19.47 -0.44 -18.30
C LYS A 74 -19.18 0.88 -19.02
N HIS A 75 -19.59 0.99 -20.28
CA HIS A 75 -19.48 2.22 -21.05
C HIS A 75 -20.59 3.19 -20.64
N LEU A 76 -20.19 4.34 -20.17
CA LEU A 76 -21.04 5.48 -19.83
C LEU A 76 -20.79 6.62 -20.82
N PRO A 77 -21.68 7.63 -20.92
CA PRO A 77 -21.50 8.72 -21.88
C PRO A 77 -20.15 9.44 -21.79
N ASP A 78 -19.62 9.60 -20.56
CA ASP A 78 -18.43 10.41 -20.29
C ASP A 78 -17.21 9.58 -19.88
N CYS A 79 -17.35 8.29 -19.59
CA CYS A 79 -16.25 7.45 -19.13
C CYS A 79 -16.58 5.95 -19.26
N ILE A 80 -15.53 5.14 -19.12
CA ILE A 80 -15.67 3.70 -18.91
C ILE A 80 -15.47 3.39 -17.43
N LEU A 81 -16.45 2.76 -16.81
CA LEU A 81 -16.33 2.27 -15.45
C LEU A 81 -15.84 0.82 -15.48
N LEU A 82 -14.72 0.57 -14.83
CA LEU A 82 -14.10 -0.75 -14.69
C LEU A 82 -14.31 -1.23 -13.27
N THR A 83 -14.90 -2.41 -13.11
CA THR A 83 -15.00 -3.08 -11.81
C THR A 83 -13.93 -4.15 -11.70
N THR A 84 -13.18 -4.17 -10.61
CA THR A 84 -12.18 -5.20 -10.33
C THR A 84 -12.65 -6.13 -9.20
N ASP A 85 -12.03 -7.31 -9.09
CA ASP A 85 -12.29 -8.27 -7.99
C ASP A 85 -11.62 -7.88 -6.66
N GLY A 86 -10.86 -6.80 -6.67
CA GLY A 86 -10.25 -6.19 -5.48
C GLY A 86 -11.05 -5.02 -4.93
N SER A 87 -10.51 -4.37 -3.91
CA SER A 87 -11.10 -3.19 -3.30
C SER A 87 -10.02 -2.19 -2.89
N ARG A 88 -10.38 -0.93 -2.79
CA ARG A 88 -9.53 0.09 -2.17
C ARG A 88 -9.15 -0.28 -0.74
N ASN A 89 -10.00 -0.98 -0.03
CA ASN A 89 -9.71 -1.52 1.30
C ASN A 89 -8.43 -2.38 1.33
N ASP A 90 -8.14 -3.12 0.24
CA ASP A 90 -7.00 -4.03 0.17
C ASP A 90 -5.66 -3.31 -0.01
N VAL A 91 -5.67 -2.08 -0.56
CA VAL A 91 -4.45 -1.33 -0.91
C VAL A 91 -4.29 -0.01 -0.16
N ASP A 92 -5.38 0.52 0.38
CA ASP A 92 -5.44 1.80 1.09
C ASP A 92 -6.55 1.80 2.16
N PRO A 93 -6.42 0.98 3.23
CA PRO A 93 -7.48 0.83 4.25
C PRO A 93 -7.80 2.12 5.01
N PHE A 94 -6.95 3.15 4.90
CA PHE A 94 -7.19 4.47 5.47
C PHE A 94 -7.85 5.47 4.51
N PHE A 95 -8.01 5.10 3.24
CA PHE A 95 -8.57 5.98 2.18
C PHE A 95 -7.84 7.31 2.04
N ARG A 96 -6.50 7.29 2.19
CA ARG A 96 -5.65 8.49 2.19
C ARG A 96 -4.77 8.64 0.96
N LYS A 97 -4.59 7.56 0.18
CA LYS A 97 -3.74 7.60 -1.02
C LYS A 97 -4.51 8.27 -2.15
N GLU A 98 -3.90 9.24 -2.77
CA GLU A 98 -4.39 9.88 -3.99
C GLU A 98 -3.85 9.21 -5.26
N ARG A 99 -2.72 8.52 -5.14
CA ARG A 99 -2.04 7.84 -6.24
C ARG A 99 -1.51 6.48 -5.80
N TYR A 100 -1.51 5.55 -6.73
CA TYR A 100 -0.96 4.21 -6.56
C TYR A 100 0.17 4.01 -7.57
N MET A 101 1.19 3.24 -7.18
CA MET A 101 2.20 2.75 -8.11
C MET A 101 1.62 1.49 -8.75
N THR A 102 1.16 1.62 -9.98
CA THR A 102 0.47 0.53 -10.69
C THR A 102 1.24 0.08 -11.92
N GLU A 103 1.12 -1.20 -12.23
CA GLU A 103 1.49 -1.78 -13.52
C GLU A 103 0.28 -2.54 -14.07
N ILE A 104 0.03 -2.39 -15.37
CA ILE A 104 -1.13 -2.99 -16.03
C ILE A 104 -0.64 -4.13 -16.91
N HIS A 105 -1.13 -5.33 -16.62
CA HIS A 105 -0.87 -6.54 -17.40
C HIS A 105 -2.10 -6.85 -18.26
N ARG A 106 -2.00 -6.59 -19.56
CA ARG A 106 -3.10 -6.75 -20.50
C ARG A 106 -3.11 -8.15 -21.08
N GLU A 107 -4.30 -8.72 -21.28
CA GLU A 107 -4.45 -9.97 -22.02
C GLU A 107 -4.26 -9.75 -23.53
N LYS A 108 -4.57 -8.54 -24.02
CA LYS A 108 -4.42 -8.14 -25.42
C LYS A 108 -3.55 -6.91 -25.53
N GLU A 109 -2.57 -6.92 -26.42
CA GLU A 109 -1.66 -5.80 -26.63
C GLU A 109 -2.35 -4.61 -27.35
N GLU A 110 -3.28 -4.92 -28.27
CA GLU A 110 -3.99 -3.90 -29.05
C GLU A 110 -5.31 -3.51 -28.36
N ALA A 111 -5.42 -2.23 -28.00
CA ALA A 111 -6.62 -1.63 -27.47
C ALA A 111 -6.74 -0.16 -27.93
N GLU A 112 -7.95 0.29 -28.19
CA GLU A 112 -8.21 1.69 -28.54
C GLU A 112 -7.91 2.61 -27.35
N VAL A 113 -7.38 3.80 -27.64
CA VAL A 113 -7.17 4.83 -26.61
C VAL A 113 -8.50 5.50 -26.30
N VAL A 114 -8.89 5.49 -25.05
CA VAL A 114 -10.15 6.09 -24.59
C VAL A 114 -9.90 7.28 -23.66
N PRO A 115 -10.79 8.29 -23.65
CA PRO A 115 -10.55 9.52 -22.91
C PRO A 115 -10.45 9.32 -21.40
N LEU A 116 -11.32 8.53 -20.81
CA LEU A 116 -11.39 8.36 -19.36
C LEU A 116 -11.89 6.97 -18.99
N GLN A 117 -11.15 6.33 -18.09
CA GLN A 117 -11.53 5.10 -17.42
C GLN A 117 -11.44 5.30 -15.90
N ILE A 118 -12.44 4.81 -15.16
CA ILE A 118 -12.47 4.84 -13.70
C ILE A 118 -12.36 3.42 -13.20
N VAL A 119 -11.31 3.12 -12.45
CA VAL A 119 -11.09 1.81 -11.83
C VAL A 119 -11.73 1.80 -10.45
N ALA A 120 -12.73 0.94 -10.29
CA ALA A 120 -13.46 0.74 -9.04
C ALA A 120 -13.24 -0.68 -8.49
N GLY A 121 -13.41 -0.80 -7.17
CA GLY A 121 -13.39 -2.09 -6.48
C GLY A 121 -14.74 -2.82 -6.57
N ALA A 122 -14.78 -4.00 -5.94
CA ALA A 122 -15.95 -4.89 -5.94
C ALA A 122 -16.97 -4.58 -4.84
N THR A 123 -16.74 -3.56 -4.02
CA THR A 123 -17.67 -3.24 -2.93
C THR A 123 -18.79 -2.29 -3.37
N CYS A 124 -19.84 -2.19 -2.56
CA CYS A 124 -20.94 -1.26 -2.81
C CYS A 124 -20.66 0.17 -2.30
N LEU A 125 -19.44 0.46 -1.85
CA LEU A 125 -19.07 1.78 -1.35
C LEU A 125 -18.80 2.74 -2.52
N GLU A 126 -19.45 3.90 -2.54
CA GLU A 126 -19.26 4.91 -3.60
C GLU A 126 -17.81 5.40 -3.72
N TYR A 127 -17.06 5.39 -2.62
CA TYR A 127 -15.65 5.77 -2.56
C TYR A 127 -14.68 4.59 -2.77
N ASP A 128 -15.17 3.39 -3.10
CA ASP A 128 -14.32 2.27 -3.53
C ASP A 128 -13.85 2.48 -4.97
N GLN A 129 -13.30 3.66 -5.22
CA GLN A 129 -12.63 4.04 -6.45
C GLN A 129 -11.12 4.06 -6.17
N LEU A 130 -10.37 3.37 -7.02
CA LEU A 130 -8.93 3.24 -6.85
C LEU A 130 -8.19 4.36 -7.57
N PHE A 131 -8.39 4.51 -8.87
CA PHE A 131 -7.75 5.57 -9.66
C PHE A 131 -8.47 5.78 -11.00
N ARG A 132 -7.97 6.77 -11.75
CA ARG A 132 -8.45 7.12 -13.09
C ARG A 132 -7.32 6.97 -14.10
N LEU A 133 -7.67 6.56 -15.32
CA LEU A 133 -6.79 6.50 -16.47
C LEU A 133 -7.33 7.45 -17.53
N GLU A 134 -6.53 8.44 -17.89
CA GLU A 134 -6.88 9.44 -18.90
C GLU A 134 -6.04 9.22 -20.17
N ASN A 135 -6.69 9.20 -21.33
CA ASN A 135 -6.05 9.01 -22.63
C ASN A 135 -5.13 7.78 -22.66
N GLN A 136 -5.64 6.67 -22.14
CA GLN A 136 -4.93 5.39 -22.08
C GLN A 136 -5.68 4.33 -22.89
N PRO A 137 -4.98 3.29 -23.38
CA PRO A 137 -5.63 2.15 -24.00
C PRO A 137 -6.70 1.54 -23.09
N GLU A 138 -7.84 1.17 -23.64
CA GLU A 138 -8.95 0.60 -22.90
C GLU A 138 -8.55 -0.70 -22.20
N LEU A 139 -8.99 -0.85 -20.95
CA LEU A 139 -8.88 -2.09 -20.19
C LEU A 139 -10.10 -2.96 -20.40
N CYS A 140 -9.86 -4.25 -20.58
CA CYS A 140 -10.87 -5.25 -20.82
C CYS A 140 -11.02 -6.19 -19.62
N VAL A 141 -12.16 -6.90 -19.57
CA VAL A 141 -12.34 -8.01 -18.62
C VAL A 141 -11.22 -9.04 -18.83
N GLY A 142 -10.56 -9.41 -17.74
CA GLY A 142 -9.40 -10.30 -17.74
C GLY A 142 -8.09 -9.58 -17.44
N ASP A 143 -7.94 -8.31 -17.85
CA ASP A 143 -6.74 -7.53 -17.57
C ASP A 143 -6.46 -7.46 -16.06
N MET A 144 -5.17 -7.51 -15.70
CA MET A 144 -4.75 -7.45 -14.31
C MET A 144 -4.05 -6.13 -14.00
N ILE A 145 -4.32 -5.62 -12.81
CA ILE A 145 -3.70 -4.42 -12.27
C ILE A 145 -2.86 -4.85 -11.05
N GLU A 146 -1.56 -4.63 -11.14
CA GLU A 146 -0.65 -4.75 -10.02
C GLU A 146 -0.54 -3.42 -9.29
N TYR A 147 -0.76 -3.43 -7.98
CA TYR A 147 -0.51 -2.31 -7.08
C TYR A 147 0.76 -2.60 -6.30
N LYS A 148 1.83 -1.85 -6.58
CA LYS A 148 3.14 -2.02 -5.94
C LYS A 148 3.21 -1.27 -4.60
N ASN A 149 4.11 -1.70 -3.74
CA ASN A 149 4.42 -1.06 -2.46
C ASN A 149 3.18 -0.92 -1.54
N VAL A 150 2.42 -2.00 -1.40
CA VAL A 150 1.18 -2.02 -0.61
C VAL A 150 1.31 -2.81 0.71
N GLY A 151 2.52 -3.22 1.12
CA GLY A 151 2.71 -4.06 2.31
C GLY A 151 2.46 -3.37 3.65
N ALA A 152 2.50 -2.03 3.70
CA ALA A 152 2.29 -1.32 4.94
C ALA A 152 0.79 -1.19 5.26
N TYR A 153 0.40 -1.62 6.46
CA TYR A 153 -0.94 -1.53 7.05
C TYR A 153 -2.03 -2.38 6.39
N THR A 154 -1.85 -2.86 5.18
CA THR A 154 -2.89 -3.51 4.38
C THR A 154 -3.38 -4.82 4.99
N LEU A 155 -2.49 -5.79 5.24
CA LEU A 155 -2.88 -7.11 5.76
C LEU A 155 -3.39 -7.10 7.21
N THR A 156 -3.16 -6.02 7.95
CA THR A 156 -3.53 -5.89 9.37
C THR A 156 -4.73 -4.99 9.60
N LEU A 157 -4.97 -4.04 8.72
CA LEU A 157 -6.03 -3.02 8.87
C LEU A 157 -7.10 -3.08 7.80
N THR A 158 -6.96 -3.96 6.80
CA THR A 158 -7.99 -4.19 5.79
C THR A 158 -9.27 -4.69 6.46
N PRO A 159 -10.39 -3.95 6.37
CA PRO A 159 -11.67 -4.42 6.88
C PRO A 159 -12.17 -5.58 6.01
N MET A 160 -12.69 -6.62 6.64
CA MET A 160 -13.36 -7.72 5.95
C MET A 160 -14.78 -7.33 5.57
N PHE A 161 -14.90 -6.33 4.70
CA PHE A 161 -16.17 -5.84 4.20
C PHE A 161 -16.43 -6.42 2.80
N ILE A 162 -17.48 -7.21 2.66
CA ILE A 162 -17.89 -7.98 1.46
C ILE A 162 -16.92 -9.11 1.13
N ASN A 163 -15.61 -8.86 1.16
CA ASN A 163 -14.58 -9.86 0.91
C ASN A 163 -13.81 -10.19 2.20
N TYR A 164 -13.33 -11.44 2.29
CA TYR A 164 -12.35 -11.87 3.28
C TYR A 164 -10.93 -11.64 2.77
N PHE A 165 -9.92 -11.89 3.61
CA PHE A 165 -8.53 -11.74 3.23
C PHE A 165 -8.17 -12.53 1.96
N PRO A 166 -7.46 -11.92 1.00
CA PRO A 166 -7.06 -12.58 -0.23
C PRO A 166 -5.97 -13.63 0.01
N ARG A 167 -5.67 -14.41 -1.05
CA ARG A 167 -4.51 -15.29 -1.07
C ARG A 167 -3.23 -14.48 -0.98
N VAL A 168 -2.24 -15.07 -0.29
CA VAL A 168 -0.89 -14.52 -0.21
C VAL A 168 0.08 -15.55 -0.76
N TYR A 169 0.91 -15.11 -1.69
CA TYR A 169 1.96 -15.92 -2.28
C TYR A 169 3.32 -15.31 -1.94
N SER A 170 4.31 -16.15 -1.76
CA SER A 170 5.72 -15.76 -1.78
C SER A 170 6.27 -15.97 -3.18
N LEU A 171 6.97 -14.97 -3.70
CA LEU A 171 7.71 -15.07 -4.96
C LEU A 171 9.20 -15.16 -4.65
N SER A 172 9.88 -16.18 -5.19
CA SER A 172 11.32 -16.40 -5.05
C SER A 172 11.91 -16.90 -6.37
N SER A 173 13.23 -17.11 -6.42
CA SER A 173 13.91 -17.75 -7.57
C SER A 173 13.33 -19.12 -7.90
N ASP A 174 12.81 -19.83 -6.92
CA ASP A 174 12.24 -21.18 -7.06
C ASP A 174 10.77 -21.17 -7.53
N GLY A 175 10.22 -19.97 -7.75
CA GLY A 175 8.86 -19.77 -8.23
C GLY A 175 7.91 -19.21 -7.17
N MET A 176 6.61 -19.33 -7.47
CA MET A 176 5.54 -18.82 -6.64
C MET A 176 5.00 -19.90 -5.70
N LYS A 177 4.96 -19.61 -4.39
CA LYS A 177 4.47 -20.52 -3.34
C LYS A 177 3.30 -19.90 -2.58
N LEU A 178 2.17 -20.61 -2.47
CA LEU A 178 1.06 -20.20 -1.61
C LEU A 178 1.49 -20.19 -0.14
N ILE A 179 1.39 -19.03 0.53
CA ILE A 179 1.69 -18.83 1.94
C ILE A 179 0.41 -18.84 2.78
N ARG A 180 -0.65 -18.22 2.27
CA ARG A 180 -1.96 -18.17 2.94
C ARG A 180 -3.06 -18.27 1.91
N ASP A 181 -3.97 -19.21 2.08
CA ASP A 181 -5.15 -19.31 1.21
C ASP A 181 -6.17 -18.20 1.54
N LYS A 182 -7.09 -17.96 0.62
CA LYS A 182 -8.19 -17.02 0.81
C LYS A 182 -9.01 -17.42 2.04
N TRP A 183 -9.26 -16.47 2.91
CA TRP A 183 -10.18 -16.70 4.03
C TRP A 183 -11.61 -16.85 3.53
N THR A 184 -12.37 -17.63 4.28
CA THR A 184 -13.79 -17.87 4.08
C THR A 184 -14.55 -17.60 5.39
N ALA A 185 -15.86 -17.75 5.37
CA ALA A 185 -16.67 -17.67 6.57
C ALA A 185 -16.18 -18.63 7.69
N LYS A 186 -15.58 -19.77 7.30
CA LYS A 186 -15.06 -20.76 8.25
C LYS A 186 -13.93 -20.17 9.12
N GLU A 187 -12.95 -19.54 8.52
CA GLU A 187 -11.84 -18.91 9.25
C GLU A 187 -12.33 -17.74 10.09
N TYR A 188 -13.27 -16.96 9.57
CA TYR A 188 -13.86 -15.82 10.28
C TYR A 188 -14.62 -16.27 11.53
N MET A 189 -15.37 -17.36 11.44
CA MET A 189 -16.25 -17.87 12.49
C MET A 189 -15.57 -18.86 13.44
N GLN A 190 -14.31 -19.21 13.25
CA GLN A 190 -13.64 -20.35 13.93
C GLN A 190 -13.67 -20.34 15.47
N LYS A 191 -13.88 -19.18 16.08
CA LYS A 191 -13.99 -19.03 17.55
C LYS A 191 -15.37 -18.62 18.00
N SER A 192 -16.36 -18.64 17.12
CA SER A 192 -17.74 -18.34 17.45
C SER A 192 -18.44 -19.61 17.88
N ASN A 193 -19.09 -19.56 19.03
CA ASN A 193 -19.93 -20.65 19.53
C ASN A 193 -21.32 -20.58 18.84
N ILE A 194 -21.42 -21.14 17.64
CA ILE A 194 -22.66 -21.24 16.87
C ILE A 194 -23.00 -22.73 16.69
#